data_4ae5204904f8b89c75c0133d102fcf6a
#
_entry.id   4ae5204904f8b89c75c0133d102fcf6a
#
_cell.length_a   1.000
_cell.length_b   1.000
_cell.length_c   1.000
_cell.angle_alpha   90.00
_cell.angle_beta   90.00
_cell.angle_gamma   90.00
#
_symmetry.space_group_name_H-M   'P 1'
#
loop_
_entity.id
_entity.type
_entity.pdbx_description
1 polymer ?
#
loop_
_entity_poly.entity_id
_entity_poly.type
_entity_poly.pdbx_seq_one_letter_code
_entity_poly.pdbx_strand_id
1 'polypeptide(L)'
;VCAALCLSPVRLAFYGVDATGGGLGRLAQLPNVGGIATRGDREHMRRVLEEVALMLDQRERVLAAHHIDSLEMLREVHSEGRIPELPSADVVLLIDGLGLLRSDFPELEDLVDDILRRGGGLGVHVVMTLSRTNDLRMAQQPLVGTRLELRLNDPADSIIARKLSQTLRSDTPGRILHPDKLFAQVALPVLDDEAGGVGA
;
A
#
# COMPACT_ATOMS: atom_id res chain seq x y z
N VAL A 1 10.59 -0.18 2.05
CA VAL A 1 12.02 0.18 2.21
C VAL A 1 12.75 0.04 0.89
N CYS A 2 12.86 -1.15 0.28
CA CYS A 2 13.65 -1.34 -0.95
C CYS A 2 13.27 -0.37 -2.07
N ALA A 3 11.98 -0.15 -2.33
CA ALA A 3 11.54 0.81 -3.34
C ALA A 3 11.98 2.25 -3.01
N ALA A 4 11.95 2.66 -1.73
CA ALA A 4 12.42 3.97 -1.29
C ALA A 4 13.95 4.14 -1.40
N LEU A 5 14.69 3.03 -1.35
CA LEU A 5 16.15 3.05 -1.57
C LEU A 5 16.51 3.13 -3.05
N CYS A 6 15.69 2.53 -3.92
CA CYS A 6 15.95 2.45 -5.35
C CYS A 6 15.35 3.60 -6.17
N LEU A 7 14.33 4.27 -5.66
CA LEU A 7 13.59 5.32 -6.37
C LEU A 7 13.67 6.63 -5.61
N SER A 8 13.86 7.73 -6.34
CA SER A 8 13.84 9.06 -5.73
C SER A 8 12.42 9.49 -5.32
N PRO A 9 12.24 10.44 -4.39
CA PRO A 9 10.93 10.98 -4.02
C PRO A 9 10.13 11.55 -5.19
N VAL A 10 10.81 12.04 -6.23
CA VAL A 10 10.18 12.52 -7.46
C VAL A 10 9.53 11.39 -8.26
N ARG A 11 10.06 10.18 -8.16
CA ARG A 11 9.49 9.01 -8.85
C ARG A 11 8.43 8.30 -8.05
N LEU A 12 8.61 8.23 -6.73
CA LEU A 12 7.71 7.46 -5.86
C LEU A 12 7.60 8.10 -4.49
N ALA A 13 6.40 8.42 -4.07
CA ALA A 13 6.08 8.87 -2.72
C ALA A 13 5.25 7.83 -1.97
N PHE A 14 5.37 7.80 -0.64
CA PHE A 14 4.61 6.93 0.24
C PHE A 14 3.79 7.74 1.23
N TYR A 15 2.57 7.30 1.45
CA TYR A 15 1.70 7.73 2.54
C TYR A 15 1.22 6.50 3.29
N GLY A 16 0.86 6.63 4.56
CA GLY A 16 0.43 5.46 5.30
C GLY A 16 -0.49 5.73 6.48
N VAL A 17 -1.36 4.78 6.74
CA VAL A 17 -2.17 4.70 7.96
C VAL A 17 -1.94 3.35 8.62
N ASP A 18 -1.49 3.39 9.88
CA ASP A 18 -1.17 2.23 10.70
C ASP A 18 -2.26 2.06 11.76
N ALA A 19 -3.27 1.24 11.46
CA ALA A 19 -4.35 0.94 12.38
C ALA A 19 -3.98 -0.16 13.38
N THR A 20 -2.91 -0.92 13.12
CA THR A 20 -2.45 -2.00 14.01
C THR A 20 -1.49 -1.51 15.09
N GLY A 21 -0.80 -0.39 14.86
CA GLY A 21 0.35 0.05 15.67
C GLY A 21 1.61 -0.80 15.40
N GLY A 22 1.66 -1.48 14.23
CA GLY A 22 2.66 -2.51 13.92
C GLY A 22 4.01 -2.01 13.45
N GLY A 23 4.18 -0.71 13.21
CA GLY A 23 5.50 -0.20 12.92
C GLY A 23 5.70 0.51 11.58
N LEU A 24 4.65 0.86 10.83
CA LEU A 24 4.76 1.74 9.67
C LEU A 24 5.40 3.09 10.04
N GLY A 25 5.21 3.56 11.27
CA GLY A 25 5.82 4.79 11.78
C GLY A 25 7.35 4.83 11.65
N ARG A 26 8.02 3.66 11.63
CA ARG A 26 9.48 3.58 11.38
C ARG A 26 9.87 4.06 9.99
N LEU A 27 8.95 4.03 9.03
CA LEU A 27 9.19 4.48 7.65
C LEU A 27 9.10 6.00 7.51
N ALA A 28 8.56 6.72 8.50
CA ALA A 28 8.34 8.16 8.42
C ALA A 28 9.63 8.99 8.20
N GLN A 29 10.79 8.40 8.50
CA GLN A 29 12.08 9.06 8.30
C GLN A 29 12.65 8.91 6.88
N LEU A 30 12.02 8.10 6.03
CA LEU A 30 12.48 7.92 4.65
C LEU A 30 12.10 9.16 3.81
N PRO A 31 13.00 9.60 2.92
CA PRO A 31 12.81 10.83 2.15
C PRO A 31 11.60 10.75 1.19
N ASN A 32 11.14 9.55 0.86
CA ASN A 32 9.98 9.33 -0.01
C ASN A 32 8.65 9.36 0.75
N VAL A 33 8.65 9.54 2.07
CA VAL A 33 7.43 9.47 2.88
C VAL A 33 6.88 10.86 3.13
N GLY A 34 5.68 11.13 2.61
CA GLY A 34 4.96 12.38 2.83
C GLY A 34 4.25 12.43 4.18
N GLY A 35 3.70 11.29 4.64
CA GLY A 35 3.06 11.22 5.95
C GLY A 35 2.66 9.79 6.33
N ILE A 36 2.85 9.44 7.61
CA ILE A 36 2.37 8.19 8.20
C ILE A 36 1.66 8.51 9.51
N ALA A 37 0.38 8.19 9.55
CA ALA A 37 -0.44 8.33 10.75
C ALA A 37 -0.61 6.99 11.46
N THR A 38 -0.64 7.03 12.79
CA THR A 38 -0.84 5.87 13.65
C THR A 38 -2.20 5.90 14.33
N ARG A 39 -2.69 4.75 14.78
CA ARG A 39 -4.00 4.57 15.41
C ARG A 39 -4.31 5.55 16.54
N GLY A 40 -3.28 6.01 17.27
CA GLY A 40 -3.44 6.97 18.36
C GLY A 40 -3.79 8.39 17.93
N ASP A 41 -3.58 8.73 16.67
CA ASP A 41 -3.82 10.06 16.11
C ASP A 41 -4.87 10.02 14.99
N ARG A 42 -6.15 10.01 15.40
CA ARG A 42 -7.30 9.96 14.49
C ARG A 42 -7.32 11.11 13.49
N GLU A 43 -6.99 12.30 13.95
CA GLU A 43 -7.00 13.49 13.10
C GLU A 43 -5.89 13.40 12.02
N HIS A 44 -4.72 12.89 12.38
CA HIS A 44 -3.65 12.68 11.43
C HIS A 44 -4.00 11.59 10.41
N MET A 45 -4.66 10.48 10.84
CA MET A 45 -5.14 9.45 9.91
C MET A 45 -6.11 10.04 8.88
N ARG A 46 -7.05 10.87 9.32
CA ARG A 46 -7.98 11.56 8.44
C ARG A 46 -7.25 12.45 7.44
N ARG A 47 -6.31 13.29 7.92
CA ARG A 47 -5.53 14.20 7.07
C ARG A 47 -4.71 13.47 6.00
N VAL A 48 -4.06 12.36 6.35
CA VAL A 48 -3.28 11.57 5.39
C VAL A 48 -4.19 11.04 4.28
N LEU A 49 -5.37 10.51 4.62
CA LEU A 49 -6.31 10.00 3.60
C LEU A 49 -6.92 11.13 2.77
N GLU A 50 -7.28 12.26 3.39
CA GLU A 50 -7.77 13.44 2.68
C GLU A 50 -6.71 14.00 1.72
N GLU A 51 -5.45 14.05 2.13
CA GLU A 51 -4.34 14.49 1.29
C GLU A 51 -4.20 13.59 0.05
N VAL A 52 -4.25 12.28 0.24
CA VAL A 52 -4.18 11.34 -0.90
C VAL A 52 -5.42 11.49 -1.81
N ALA A 53 -6.61 11.70 -1.25
CA ALA A 53 -7.81 11.94 -2.05
C ALA A 53 -7.71 13.25 -2.85
N LEU A 54 -7.20 14.33 -2.25
CA LEU A 54 -6.94 15.60 -2.95
C LEU A 54 -5.90 15.43 -4.07
N MET A 55 -4.90 14.56 -3.88
CA MET A 55 -3.95 14.23 -4.95
C MET A 55 -4.63 13.56 -6.14
N LEU A 56 -5.65 12.72 -5.93
CA LEU A 56 -6.41 12.15 -7.03
C LEU A 56 -7.06 13.24 -7.89
N ASP A 57 -7.71 14.21 -7.26
CA ASP A 57 -8.37 15.30 -7.95
C ASP A 57 -7.36 16.20 -8.71
N GLN A 58 -6.19 16.43 -8.14
CA GLN A 58 -5.12 17.15 -8.81
C GLN A 58 -4.59 16.37 -10.02
N ARG A 59 -4.32 15.07 -9.85
CA ARG A 59 -3.81 14.19 -10.90
C ARG A 59 -4.79 14.10 -12.06
N GLU A 60 -6.07 13.90 -11.78
CA GLU A 60 -7.11 13.85 -12.81
C GLU A 60 -7.11 15.12 -13.68
N ARG A 61 -7.03 16.30 -13.04
CA ARG A 61 -6.95 17.58 -13.76
C ARG A 61 -5.67 17.70 -14.58
N VAL A 62 -4.52 17.34 -14.02
CA VAL A 62 -3.22 17.44 -14.71
C VAL A 62 -3.17 16.46 -15.88
N LEU A 63 -3.56 15.21 -15.68
CA LEU A 63 -3.58 14.21 -16.75
C LEU A 63 -4.49 14.64 -17.91
N ALA A 64 -5.68 15.16 -17.60
CA ALA A 64 -6.60 15.67 -18.60
C ALA A 64 -6.02 16.89 -19.35
N ALA A 65 -5.41 17.85 -18.64
CA ALA A 65 -4.82 19.06 -19.25
C ALA A 65 -3.65 18.73 -20.18
N HIS A 66 -2.87 17.70 -19.88
CA HIS A 66 -1.71 17.28 -20.67
C HIS A 66 -2.00 16.11 -21.63
N HIS A 67 -3.28 15.69 -21.75
CA HIS A 67 -3.71 14.56 -22.60
C HIS A 67 -2.95 13.27 -22.32
N ILE A 68 -2.70 13.00 -21.03
CA ILE A 68 -2.04 11.79 -20.56
C ILE A 68 -3.10 10.70 -20.32
N ASP A 69 -3.04 9.60 -21.06
CA ASP A 69 -4.04 8.54 -21.07
C ASP A 69 -3.52 7.20 -20.49
N SER A 70 -2.25 7.14 -20.11
CA SER A 70 -1.65 5.93 -19.54
C SER A 70 -0.64 6.26 -18.45
N LEU A 71 -0.39 5.28 -17.56
CA LEU A 71 0.63 5.44 -16.52
C LEU A 71 2.06 5.43 -17.09
N GLU A 72 2.28 4.77 -18.22
CA GLU A 72 3.56 4.82 -18.91
C GLU A 72 3.85 6.23 -19.37
N MET A 73 2.91 6.85 -20.08
CA MET A 73 3.01 8.24 -20.52
C MET A 73 3.15 9.21 -19.35
N LEU A 74 2.41 9.00 -18.26
CA LEU A 74 2.56 9.78 -17.03
C LEU A 74 4.01 9.78 -16.53
N ARG A 75 4.61 8.60 -16.41
CA ARG A 75 5.99 8.45 -15.91
C ARG A 75 7.02 9.05 -16.86
N GLU A 76 6.81 8.91 -18.16
CA GLU A 76 7.67 9.52 -19.19
C GLU A 76 7.62 11.05 -19.12
N VAL A 77 6.43 11.65 -19.25
CA VAL A 77 6.20 13.09 -19.22
C VAL A 77 6.68 13.70 -17.91
N HIS A 78 6.46 13.00 -16.79
CA HIS A 78 6.95 13.43 -15.48
C HIS A 78 8.48 13.40 -15.41
N SER A 79 9.13 12.34 -15.93
CA SER A 79 10.60 12.24 -15.93
C SER A 79 11.29 13.32 -16.74
N GLU A 80 10.60 13.88 -17.73
CA GLU A 80 11.02 15.01 -18.54
C GLU A 80 10.77 16.38 -17.88
N GLY A 81 10.15 16.41 -16.70
CA GLY A 81 9.82 17.63 -15.97
C GLY A 81 8.70 18.47 -16.59
N ARG A 82 7.87 17.89 -17.46
CA ARG A 82 6.81 18.61 -18.20
C ARG A 82 5.52 18.79 -17.42
N ILE A 83 5.37 18.12 -16.27
CA ILE A 83 4.23 18.23 -15.35
C ILE A 83 4.72 18.51 -13.92
N PRO A 84 5.33 19.69 -13.68
CA PRO A 84 5.87 20.07 -12.38
C PRO A 84 4.80 20.19 -11.28
N GLU A 85 3.52 20.22 -11.65
CA GLU A 85 2.38 20.23 -10.73
C GLU A 85 2.27 18.97 -9.91
N LEU A 86 2.83 17.84 -10.40
CA LEU A 86 2.86 16.57 -9.69
C LEU A 86 4.23 16.37 -9.04
N PRO A 87 4.33 16.38 -7.70
CA PRO A 87 5.60 16.19 -6.99
C PRO A 87 6.25 14.83 -7.23
N SER A 88 5.42 13.81 -7.46
CA SER A 88 5.87 12.43 -7.70
C SER A 88 5.08 11.80 -8.84
N ALA A 89 5.76 10.96 -9.63
CA ALA A 89 5.10 10.21 -10.71
C ALA A 89 4.08 9.20 -10.16
N ASP A 90 4.50 8.39 -9.19
CA ASP A 90 3.65 7.42 -8.53
C ASP A 90 3.53 7.73 -7.02
N VAL A 91 2.39 7.38 -6.43
CA VAL A 91 2.13 7.46 -4.99
C VAL A 91 1.67 6.09 -4.51
N VAL A 92 2.17 5.65 -3.37
CA VAL A 92 1.71 4.42 -2.70
C VAL A 92 1.10 4.77 -1.35
N LEU A 93 -0.18 4.43 -1.17
CA LEU A 93 -0.84 4.47 0.12
C LEU A 93 -0.72 3.10 0.78
N LEU A 94 -0.11 3.07 1.95
CA LEU A 94 0.02 1.89 2.81
C LEU A 94 -1.11 1.91 3.85
N ILE A 95 -1.92 0.86 3.92
CA ILE A 95 -2.96 0.69 4.95
C ILE A 95 -2.65 -0.57 5.74
N ASP A 96 -2.13 -0.41 6.95
CA ASP A 96 -1.89 -1.55 7.82
C ASP A 96 -3.10 -1.79 8.73
N GLY A 97 -3.81 -2.91 8.48
CA GLY A 97 -5.00 -3.31 9.20
C GLY A 97 -6.29 -2.67 8.70
N LEU A 98 -6.68 -2.89 7.44
CA LEU A 98 -7.91 -2.33 6.86
C LEU A 98 -9.16 -2.66 7.70
N GLY A 99 -9.29 -3.90 8.22
CA GLY A 99 -10.41 -4.29 9.07
C GLY A 99 -10.51 -3.46 10.35
N LEU A 100 -9.38 -3.17 10.99
CA LEU A 100 -9.31 -2.30 12.17
C LEU A 100 -9.60 -0.84 11.83
N LEU A 101 -9.07 -0.35 10.71
CA LEU A 101 -9.36 1.00 10.24
C LEU A 101 -10.86 1.21 10.09
N ARG A 102 -11.57 0.27 9.47
CA ARG A 102 -13.01 0.32 9.29
C ARG A 102 -13.79 0.24 10.60
N SER A 103 -13.36 -0.64 11.49
CA SER A 103 -14.03 -0.84 12.79
C SER A 103 -13.93 0.39 13.67
N ASP A 104 -12.75 1.00 13.73
CA ASP A 104 -12.45 2.08 14.66
C ASP A 104 -12.72 3.48 14.08
N PHE A 105 -12.68 3.60 12.74
CA PHE A 105 -12.78 4.86 11.99
C PHE A 105 -13.73 4.71 10.79
N PRO A 106 -15.01 4.37 11.02
CA PRO A 106 -15.95 4.13 9.92
C PRO A 106 -16.17 5.35 9.02
N GLU A 107 -15.94 6.56 9.51
CA GLU A 107 -16.03 7.80 8.76
C GLU A 107 -14.94 7.96 7.69
N LEU A 108 -13.85 7.19 7.76
CA LEU A 108 -12.76 7.21 6.78
C LEU A 108 -12.98 6.23 5.63
N GLU A 109 -14.02 5.41 5.71
CA GLU A 109 -14.25 4.35 4.74
C GLU A 109 -14.51 4.88 3.33
N ASP A 110 -15.31 5.93 3.21
CA ASP A 110 -15.64 6.53 1.90
C ASP A 110 -14.39 7.09 1.20
N LEU A 111 -13.43 7.64 1.97
CA LEU A 111 -12.15 8.10 1.44
C LEU A 111 -11.32 6.93 0.90
N VAL A 112 -11.24 5.84 1.66
CA VAL A 112 -10.52 4.62 1.22
C VAL A 112 -11.17 4.03 -0.03
N ASP A 113 -12.49 3.98 -0.09
CA ASP A 113 -13.24 3.47 -1.24
C ASP A 113 -13.00 4.32 -2.50
N ASP A 114 -12.96 5.64 -2.37
CA ASP A 114 -12.68 6.53 -3.49
C ASP A 114 -11.24 6.36 -3.99
N ILE A 115 -10.27 6.30 -3.07
CA ILE A 115 -8.86 6.08 -3.42
C ILE A 115 -8.68 4.72 -4.12
N LEU A 116 -9.29 3.66 -3.63
CA LEU A 116 -9.22 2.34 -4.27
C LEU A 116 -9.80 2.33 -5.68
N ARG A 117 -10.89 3.05 -5.89
CA ARG A 117 -11.63 3.07 -7.17
C ARG A 117 -10.91 3.87 -8.24
N ARG A 118 -10.39 5.04 -7.89
CA ARG A 118 -9.82 6.01 -8.83
C ARG A 118 -8.30 5.89 -8.95
N GLY A 119 -7.63 5.48 -7.86
CA GLY A 119 -6.19 5.60 -7.69
C GLY A 119 -5.39 4.90 -8.78
N GLY A 120 -5.76 3.66 -9.13
CA GLY A 120 -4.98 2.85 -10.07
C GLY A 120 -4.75 3.51 -11.42
N GLY A 121 -5.77 4.16 -11.97
CA GLY A 121 -5.66 4.90 -13.24
C GLY A 121 -4.92 6.23 -13.15
N LEU A 122 -4.73 6.74 -11.94
CA LEU A 122 -4.10 8.04 -11.68
C LEU A 122 -2.68 7.93 -11.09
N GLY A 123 -2.09 6.73 -11.06
CA GLY A 123 -0.76 6.51 -10.47
C GLY A 123 -0.74 6.55 -8.94
N VAL A 124 -1.89 6.30 -8.30
CA VAL A 124 -1.99 6.13 -6.85
C VAL A 124 -2.33 4.66 -6.56
N HIS A 125 -1.41 3.96 -5.92
CA HIS A 125 -1.51 2.53 -5.66
C HIS A 125 -1.77 2.28 -4.18
N VAL A 126 -2.65 1.34 -3.88
CA VAL A 126 -2.95 0.98 -2.49
C VAL A 126 -2.34 -0.39 -2.17
N VAL A 127 -1.56 -0.45 -1.09
CA VAL A 127 -1.07 -1.68 -0.49
C VAL A 127 -1.69 -1.80 0.90
N MET A 128 -2.44 -2.87 1.13
CA MET A 128 -3.15 -3.03 2.39
C MET A 128 -2.92 -4.40 3.02
N THR A 129 -2.95 -4.47 4.33
CA THR A 129 -2.99 -5.72 5.08
C THR A 129 -4.39 -6.02 5.58
N LEU A 130 -4.74 -7.30 5.56
CA LEU A 130 -6.04 -7.82 6.00
C LEU A 130 -5.79 -8.96 6.99
N SER A 131 -6.54 -8.99 8.06
CA SER A 131 -6.54 -10.12 9.01
C SER A 131 -7.47 -11.25 8.57
N ARG A 132 -8.52 -10.89 7.84
CA ARG A 132 -9.55 -11.80 7.30
C ARG A 132 -9.95 -11.38 5.91
N THR A 133 -10.33 -12.34 5.09
CA THR A 133 -10.82 -12.06 3.72
C THR A 133 -12.04 -11.13 3.71
N ASN A 134 -12.91 -11.25 4.71
CA ASN A 134 -14.12 -10.43 4.84
C ASN A 134 -13.84 -8.98 5.27
N ASP A 135 -12.60 -8.64 5.66
CA ASP A 135 -12.19 -7.25 5.88
C ASP A 135 -12.24 -6.45 4.57
N LEU A 136 -12.19 -7.11 3.42
CA LEU A 136 -12.39 -6.51 2.11
C LEU A 136 -13.84 -6.74 1.63
N ARG A 137 -14.59 -5.67 1.41
CA ARG A 137 -15.96 -5.77 0.91
C ARG A 137 -16.01 -6.39 -0.48
N MET A 138 -17.12 -7.06 -0.81
CA MET A 138 -17.32 -7.67 -2.13
C MET A 138 -17.13 -6.67 -3.28
N ALA A 139 -17.60 -5.44 -3.12
CA ALA A 139 -17.45 -4.38 -4.12
C ALA A 139 -16.00 -3.93 -4.34
N GLN A 140 -15.12 -4.13 -3.37
CA GLN A 140 -13.70 -3.75 -3.44
C GLN A 140 -12.83 -4.90 -4.00
N GLN A 141 -13.31 -6.14 -3.92
CA GLN A 141 -12.53 -7.32 -4.33
C GLN A 141 -12.00 -7.25 -5.77
N PRO A 142 -12.77 -6.77 -6.76
CA PRO A 142 -12.29 -6.61 -8.13
C PRO A 142 -11.22 -5.52 -8.29
N LEU A 143 -11.13 -4.58 -7.35
CA LEU A 143 -10.16 -3.48 -7.38
C LEU A 143 -8.75 -3.90 -6.91
N VAL A 144 -8.64 -5.09 -6.31
CA VAL A 144 -7.37 -5.63 -5.81
C VAL A 144 -6.78 -6.58 -6.84
N GLY A 145 -5.75 -6.12 -7.55
CA GLY A 145 -5.11 -6.88 -8.62
C GLY A 145 -4.22 -8.03 -8.12
N THR A 146 -3.48 -7.82 -7.03
CA THR A 146 -2.55 -8.82 -6.49
C THR A 146 -2.88 -9.13 -5.04
N ARG A 147 -2.91 -10.41 -4.69
CA ARG A 147 -3.13 -10.89 -3.33
C ARG A 147 -1.99 -11.82 -2.95
N LEU A 148 -1.41 -11.59 -1.79
CA LEU A 148 -0.36 -12.41 -1.22
C LEU A 148 -0.85 -12.92 0.13
N GLU A 149 -0.89 -14.24 0.30
CA GLU A 149 -1.38 -14.84 1.52
C GLU A 149 -0.20 -15.27 2.39
N LEU A 150 -0.07 -14.64 3.53
CA LEU A 150 0.83 -15.06 4.60
C LEU A 150 0.17 -16.19 5.39
N ARG A 151 0.87 -16.73 6.41
CA ARG A 151 0.27 -17.71 7.31
C ARG A 151 -1.00 -17.15 7.95
N LEU A 152 -2.11 -17.83 7.73
CA LEU A 152 -3.40 -17.52 8.34
C LEU A 152 -3.53 -18.17 9.71
N ASN A 153 -4.33 -17.56 10.59
CA ASN A 153 -4.70 -18.17 11.86
C ASN A 153 -5.53 -19.44 11.65
N ASP A 154 -6.49 -19.41 10.73
CA ASP A 154 -7.21 -20.57 10.24
C ASP A 154 -6.95 -20.76 8.75
N PRO A 155 -6.31 -21.86 8.32
CA PRO A 155 -6.12 -22.16 6.91
C PRO A 155 -7.43 -22.36 6.13
N ALA A 156 -8.57 -22.52 6.81
CA ALA A 156 -9.86 -22.59 6.16
C ALA A 156 -10.28 -21.24 5.51
N ASP A 157 -9.72 -20.13 6.02
CA ASP A 157 -9.95 -18.79 5.49
C ASP A 157 -9.16 -18.51 4.20
N SER A 158 -8.31 -19.45 3.77
CA SER A 158 -7.55 -19.30 2.52
C SER A 158 -8.47 -19.23 1.30
N ILE A 159 -8.31 -18.16 0.53
CA ILE A 159 -8.99 -17.97 -0.75
C ILE A 159 -8.18 -18.47 -1.94
N ILE A 160 -6.91 -18.81 -1.73
CA ILE A 160 -6.01 -19.30 -2.78
C ILE A 160 -6.05 -20.83 -2.82
N ALA A 161 -5.61 -21.47 -1.75
CA ALA A 161 -5.60 -22.93 -1.65
C ALA A 161 -5.44 -23.39 -0.21
N ARG A 162 -6.52 -23.83 0.45
CA ARG A 162 -6.54 -24.29 1.84
C ARG A 162 -5.44 -25.29 2.17
N LYS A 163 -5.24 -26.31 1.31
CA LYS A 163 -4.22 -27.35 1.55
C LYS A 163 -2.81 -26.79 1.54
N LEU A 164 -2.52 -25.80 0.69
CA LEU A 164 -1.22 -25.16 0.63
C LEU A 164 -1.04 -24.17 1.79
N SER A 165 -2.08 -23.41 2.13
CA SER A 165 -2.05 -22.50 3.28
C SER A 165 -1.74 -23.21 4.59
N GLN A 166 -2.20 -24.45 4.79
CA GLN A 166 -1.88 -25.28 5.94
C GLN A 166 -0.38 -25.60 6.08
N THR A 167 0.39 -25.50 5.01
CA THR A 167 1.83 -25.76 5.03
C THR A 167 2.68 -24.55 5.39
N LEU A 168 2.07 -23.37 5.47
CA LEU A 168 2.75 -22.15 5.95
C LEU A 168 2.98 -22.23 7.44
N ARG A 169 4.25 -22.24 7.86
CA ARG A 169 4.66 -22.45 9.25
C ARG A 169 4.92 -21.14 9.97
N SER A 170 4.81 -21.17 11.30
CA SER A 170 5.10 -20.00 12.15
C SER A 170 6.61 -19.71 12.29
N ASP A 171 7.45 -20.71 12.04
CA ASP A 171 8.91 -20.60 12.10
C ASP A 171 9.56 -20.10 10.80
N THR A 172 8.74 -19.81 9.79
CA THR A 172 9.19 -19.25 8.50
C THR A 172 8.47 -17.92 8.22
N PRO A 173 8.77 -16.85 8.97
CA PRO A 173 8.14 -15.55 8.75
C PRO A 173 8.44 -15.02 7.35
N GLY A 174 7.47 -14.33 6.74
CA GLY A 174 7.60 -13.80 5.38
C GLY A 174 7.42 -14.84 4.27
N ARG A 175 7.13 -16.12 4.61
CA ARG A 175 6.73 -17.09 3.60
C ARG A 175 5.31 -16.78 3.13
N ILE A 176 5.11 -16.68 1.81
CA ILE A 176 3.84 -16.32 1.18
C ILE A 176 3.37 -17.41 0.22
N LEU A 177 2.05 -17.48 0.07
CA LEU A 177 1.37 -18.22 -0.98
C LEU A 177 0.82 -17.23 -2.02
N HIS A 178 1.26 -17.38 -3.26
CA HIS A 178 0.83 -16.58 -4.40
C HIS A 178 -0.44 -17.18 -5.05
N PRO A 179 -1.30 -16.40 -5.73
CA PRO A 179 -2.48 -16.89 -6.44
C PRO A 179 -2.21 -18.04 -7.43
N ASP A 180 -1.02 -18.08 -8.03
CA ASP A 180 -0.58 -19.17 -8.91
C ASP A 180 -0.27 -20.48 -8.17
N LYS A 181 -0.56 -20.53 -6.85
CA LYS A 181 -0.29 -21.67 -5.95
C LYS A 181 1.20 -21.97 -5.78
N LEU A 182 2.05 -20.98 -6.01
CA LEU A 182 3.49 -21.04 -5.75
C LEU A 182 3.81 -20.40 -4.40
N PHE A 183 4.88 -20.88 -3.78
CA PHE A 183 5.43 -20.27 -2.58
C PHE A 183 6.54 -19.30 -2.95
N ALA A 184 6.57 -18.16 -2.26
CA ALA A 184 7.68 -17.22 -2.33
C ALA A 184 8.12 -16.81 -0.92
N GLN A 185 9.27 -16.18 -0.81
CA GLN A 185 9.80 -15.65 0.43
C GLN A 185 9.99 -14.14 0.28
N VAL A 186 9.41 -13.35 1.18
CA VAL A 186 9.67 -11.92 1.26
C VAL A 186 11.11 -11.72 1.73
N ALA A 187 11.88 -10.97 0.98
CA ALA A 187 13.24 -10.63 1.34
C ALA A 187 13.25 -9.60 2.49
N LEU A 188 14.23 -9.71 3.36
CA LEU A 188 14.47 -8.67 4.37
C LEU A 188 15.06 -7.42 3.69
N PRO A 189 14.73 -6.22 4.16
CA PRO A 189 15.28 -4.96 3.63
C PRO A 189 16.66 -4.68 4.22
N VAL A 190 17.59 -5.63 4.10
CA VAL A 190 18.97 -5.53 4.56
C VAL A 190 19.90 -5.72 3.39
N LEU A 191 21.01 -4.97 3.37
CA LEU A 191 22.03 -5.05 2.31
C LEU A 191 23.14 -6.02 2.65
N ASP A 192 23.39 -6.25 3.96
CA ASP A 192 24.42 -7.15 4.47
C ASP A 192 23.92 -7.97 5.66
N ASP A 193 24.38 -9.21 5.78
CA ASP A 193 24.07 -10.10 6.91
C ASP A 193 24.63 -9.60 8.26
N GLU A 194 25.65 -8.70 8.22
CA GLU A 194 26.27 -8.11 9.42
C GLU A 194 25.49 -6.91 9.98
N ALA A 195 24.62 -6.27 9.20
CA ALA A 195 23.73 -5.26 9.73
C ALA A 195 22.66 -5.96 10.57
N GLY A 196 22.91 -6.11 11.85
CA GLY A 196 22.01 -6.70 12.83
C GLY A 196 20.58 -6.22 12.56
N GLY A 197 19.73 -7.15 12.15
CA GLY A 197 18.40 -6.85 11.62
C GLY A 197 17.72 -5.79 12.45
N VAL A 198 17.01 -4.89 11.80
CA VAL A 198 16.15 -3.90 12.47
C VAL A 198 15.32 -4.69 13.46
N GLY A 199 15.70 -4.58 14.74
CA GLY A 199 15.34 -5.49 15.83
C GLY A 199 13.86 -5.82 15.85
N ALA A 200 13.65 -7.07 16.21
CA ALA A 200 12.36 -7.66 16.50
C ALA A 200 11.53 -6.80 17.45
#